data_b8eb85488ca22e9661d59237127bf2df
#
_entry.id   b8eb85488ca22e9661d59237127bf2df
#
_cell.length_a   1.000
_cell.length_b   1.000
_cell.length_c   1.000
_cell.angle_alpha   90.00
_cell.angle_beta   90.00
_cell.angle_gamma   90.00
#
_symmetry.space_group_name_H-M   'P 1'
#
loop_
_entity.id
_entity.type
_entity.pdbx_description
1 polymer ?
#
loop_
_entity_poly.entity_id
_entity_poly.type
_entity_poly.pdbx_seq_one_letter_code
_entity_poly.pdbx_strand_id
1 'polypeptide(L)'
;KLETVAPTELKANNDNPVKNGAELVITGKDLDVVALVSFPNVAESIVVTPSASEIKVVVPELAQEGDITLIMANGKKVTVAYKLVKPTVTAYSANPVSAGGALSITGQNLDLVKTVKFNESETPVEVEIQSDGTLLNLTVPMDAKSGAVTLQLKNGAEVKVADITVEEAVFCYATELPGDDAELKAGETMILNVKNIDKITSVEINGTPCQYIASNDKLVIGIPVKAKKGSTVRLVSSNGEISYKIDFIPNTEVTTVLWQGQAVADNWINQPFVLTDGGKEFKDAGIVVG
;
A
#
# COMPACT_ATOMS: atom_id res chain seq x y z
N LYS A 1 -31.58 -44.39 -26.34
CA LYS A 1 -30.90 -43.40 -25.47
C LYS A 1 -29.47 -43.33 -25.95
N LEU A 2 -29.10 -42.31 -26.70
CA LEU A 2 -27.70 -42.08 -27.03
C LEU A 2 -26.95 -41.82 -25.70
N GLU A 3 -26.09 -42.75 -25.29
CA GLU A 3 -25.15 -42.50 -24.22
C GLU A 3 -24.12 -41.51 -24.73
N THR A 4 -24.08 -40.32 -24.14
CA THR A 4 -23.02 -39.37 -24.40
C THR A 4 -21.74 -39.91 -23.81
N VAL A 5 -20.75 -40.19 -24.63
CA VAL A 5 -19.42 -40.63 -24.22
C VAL A 5 -18.80 -39.48 -23.42
N ALA A 6 -18.26 -39.78 -22.26
CA ALA A 6 -17.53 -38.77 -21.47
C ALA A 6 -16.12 -38.61 -22.00
N PRO A 7 -15.55 -37.38 -22.00
CA PRO A 7 -14.15 -37.18 -22.37
C PRO A 7 -13.17 -38.01 -21.55
N THR A 8 -12.13 -38.53 -22.20
CA THR A 8 -11.13 -39.41 -21.59
C THR A 8 -9.72 -39.00 -22.00
N GLU A 9 -8.68 -39.58 -21.38
CA GLU A 9 -7.26 -39.32 -21.62
C GLU A 9 -6.90 -37.82 -21.49
N LEU A 10 -7.52 -37.14 -20.54
CA LEU A 10 -7.42 -35.71 -20.35
C LEU A 10 -6.04 -35.30 -19.86
N LYS A 11 -5.45 -34.29 -20.51
CA LYS A 11 -4.23 -33.61 -20.08
C LYS A 11 -4.36 -32.10 -20.27
N ALA A 12 -4.00 -31.33 -19.24
CA ALA A 12 -3.94 -29.87 -19.30
C ALA A 12 -2.49 -29.45 -19.61
N ASN A 13 -2.28 -28.69 -20.67
CA ASN A 13 -0.98 -28.14 -21.11
C ASN A 13 0.16 -29.19 -21.17
N ASN A 14 -0.14 -30.43 -21.54
CA ASN A 14 0.78 -31.56 -21.50
C ASN A 14 1.51 -31.73 -20.16
N ASP A 15 0.78 -31.54 -19.06
CA ASP A 15 1.26 -31.58 -17.66
C ASP A 15 2.27 -30.47 -17.29
N ASN A 16 2.51 -29.48 -18.16
CA ASN A 16 3.33 -28.31 -17.88
C ASN A 16 2.55 -27.19 -17.18
N PRO A 17 3.18 -26.38 -16.32
CA PRO A 17 2.52 -25.22 -15.76
C PRO A 17 2.12 -24.18 -16.82
N VAL A 18 0.99 -23.52 -16.61
CA VAL A 18 0.49 -22.43 -17.44
C VAL A 18 0.35 -21.17 -16.59
N LYS A 19 0.53 -20.00 -17.19
CA LYS A 19 0.43 -18.71 -16.50
C LYS A 19 -1.03 -18.23 -16.52
N ASN A 20 -1.50 -17.58 -15.45
CA ASN A 20 -2.75 -16.83 -15.47
C ASN A 20 -2.70 -15.81 -16.63
N GLY A 21 -3.80 -15.66 -17.36
CA GLY A 21 -3.89 -14.84 -18.57
C GLY A 21 -3.37 -15.49 -19.85
N ALA A 22 -2.67 -16.64 -19.78
CA ALA A 22 -2.19 -17.38 -20.95
C ALA A 22 -3.19 -18.40 -21.45
N GLU A 23 -3.04 -18.83 -22.72
CA GLU A 23 -3.84 -19.89 -23.31
C GLU A 23 -3.44 -21.26 -22.71
N LEU A 24 -4.43 -21.98 -22.23
CA LEU A 24 -4.34 -23.37 -21.79
C LEU A 24 -4.89 -24.26 -22.89
N VAL A 25 -4.15 -25.29 -23.25
CA VAL A 25 -4.59 -26.35 -24.16
C VAL A 25 -4.91 -27.61 -23.34
N ILE A 26 -6.16 -28.06 -23.40
CA ILE A 26 -6.59 -29.34 -22.82
C ILE A 26 -6.73 -30.33 -23.97
N THR A 27 -5.99 -31.45 -23.89
CA THR A 27 -6.06 -32.54 -24.88
C THR A 27 -6.76 -33.75 -24.30
N GLY A 28 -7.36 -34.54 -25.15
CA GLY A 28 -8.09 -35.75 -24.75
C GLY A 28 -8.82 -36.42 -25.93
N LYS A 29 -9.79 -37.25 -25.59
CA LYS A 29 -10.73 -37.87 -26.56
C LYS A 29 -12.15 -37.42 -26.26
N ASP A 30 -12.96 -37.29 -27.29
CA ASP A 30 -14.37 -36.91 -27.20
C ASP A 30 -14.61 -35.54 -26.52
N LEU A 31 -13.72 -34.58 -26.76
CA LEU A 31 -13.81 -33.25 -26.14
C LEU A 31 -14.88 -32.34 -26.79
N ASP A 32 -15.35 -32.66 -27.99
CA ASP A 32 -16.40 -31.93 -28.71
C ASP A 32 -17.77 -31.92 -28.01
N VAL A 33 -17.96 -32.77 -26.98
CA VAL A 33 -19.18 -32.78 -26.14
C VAL A 33 -19.11 -31.72 -25.00
N VAL A 34 -17.97 -31.09 -24.77
CA VAL A 34 -17.78 -30.09 -23.71
C VAL A 34 -18.32 -28.73 -24.15
N ALA A 35 -19.17 -28.14 -23.34
CA ALA A 35 -19.76 -26.82 -23.58
C ALA A 35 -19.14 -25.72 -22.73
N LEU A 36 -18.72 -26.03 -21.49
CA LEU A 36 -18.20 -25.06 -20.53
C LEU A 36 -16.96 -25.60 -19.83
N VAL A 37 -16.06 -24.70 -19.52
CA VAL A 37 -14.87 -24.94 -18.69
C VAL A 37 -14.96 -24.06 -17.44
N SER A 38 -14.85 -24.67 -16.26
CA SER A 38 -14.86 -23.96 -14.97
C SER A 38 -13.51 -24.12 -14.27
N PHE A 39 -12.92 -23.01 -13.85
CA PHE A 39 -11.64 -22.95 -13.14
C PHE A 39 -11.83 -22.83 -11.63
N PRO A 40 -10.93 -23.38 -10.82
CA PRO A 40 -10.92 -23.15 -9.37
C PRO A 40 -10.83 -21.65 -9.04
N ASN A 41 -11.56 -21.22 -8.02
CA ASN A 41 -11.63 -19.81 -7.55
C ASN A 41 -12.17 -18.81 -8.58
N VAL A 42 -12.86 -19.28 -9.63
CA VAL A 42 -13.52 -18.44 -10.63
C VAL A 42 -15.02 -18.76 -10.63
N ALA A 43 -15.84 -17.73 -10.41
CA ALA A 43 -17.29 -17.92 -10.27
C ALA A 43 -17.98 -18.32 -11.58
N GLU A 44 -17.50 -17.79 -12.70
CA GLU A 44 -18.11 -17.98 -14.01
C GLU A 44 -17.39 -19.07 -14.81
N SER A 45 -18.18 -19.91 -15.48
CA SER A 45 -17.67 -20.90 -16.42
C SER A 45 -17.52 -20.29 -17.82
N ILE A 46 -16.48 -20.69 -18.53
CA ILE A 46 -16.16 -20.19 -19.87
C ILE A 46 -16.81 -21.08 -20.92
N VAL A 47 -17.53 -20.48 -21.86
CA VAL A 47 -18.08 -21.17 -23.03
C VAL A 47 -16.97 -21.53 -23.98
N VAL A 48 -16.92 -22.79 -24.43
CA VAL A 48 -15.90 -23.27 -25.36
C VAL A 48 -16.52 -23.95 -26.58
N THR A 49 -15.78 -23.95 -27.68
CA THR A 49 -16.12 -24.66 -28.92
C THR A 49 -14.96 -25.58 -29.30
N PRO A 50 -14.85 -26.74 -28.65
CA PRO A 50 -13.70 -27.61 -28.80
C PRO A 50 -13.75 -28.45 -30.09
N SER A 51 -12.58 -28.98 -30.48
CA SER A 51 -12.53 -30.14 -31.39
C SER A 51 -12.73 -31.45 -30.60
N ALA A 52 -12.76 -32.57 -31.29
CA ALA A 52 -12.87 -33.89 -30.61
C ALA A 52 -11.62 -34.22 -29.76
N SER A 53 -10.48 -33.55 -30.00
CA SER A 53 -9.19 -33.84 -29.33
C SER A 53 -8.59 -32.70 -28.56
N GLU A 54 -9.15 -31.47 -28.63
CA GLU A 54 -8.52 -30.29 -28.05
C GLU A 54 -9.56 -29.24 -27.64
N ILE A 55 -9.32 -28.63 -26.46
CA ILE A 55 -9.97 -27.40 -25.98
C ILE A 55 -8.87 -26.34 -25.80
N LYS A 56 -9.08 -25.12 -26.33
CA LYS A 56 -8.28 -23.94 -26.05
C LYS A 56 -9.07 -22.95 -25.21
N VAL A 57 -8.50 -22.50 -24.11
CA VAL A 57 -9.14 -21.56 -23.19
C VAL A 57 -8.11 -20.70 -22.50
N VAL A 58 -8.40 -19.41 -22.32
CA VAL A 58 -7.52 -18.52 -21.55
C VAL A 58 -7.73 -18.76 -20.05
N VAL A 59 -6.66 -18.99 -19.31
CA VAL A 59 -6.70 -19.14 -17.85
C VAL A 59 -7.08 -17.79 -17.22
N PRO A 60 -8.19 -17.72 -16.48
CA PRO A 60 -8.57 -16.45 -15.82
C PRO A 60 -7.51 -15.97 -14.84
N GLU A 61 -7.41 -14.63 -14.69
CA GLU A 61 -6.44 -13.99 -13.78
C GLU A 61 -6.58 -14.45 -12.32
N LEU A 62 -7.81 -14.74 -11.88
CA LEU A 62 -8.11 -15.17 -10.51
C LEU A 62 -8.10 -16.69 -10.32
N ALA A 63 -7.86 -17.48 -11.38
CA ALA A 63 -7.83 -18.93 -11.27
C ALA A 63 -6.68 -19.38 -10.35
N GLN A 64 -6.98 -20.37 -9.51
CA GLN A 64 -6.01 -21.03 -8.61
C GLN A 64 -5.72 -22.46 -9.07
N GLU A 65 -4.66 -23.06 -8.59
CA GLU A 65 -4.36 -24.48 -8.84
C GLU A 65 -5.49 -25.39 -8.33
N GLY A 66 -5.71 -26.50 -9.01
CA GLY A 66 -6.71 -27.50 -8.65
C GLY A 66 -7.24 -28.22 -9.89
N ASP A 67 -8.44 -28.77 -9.78
CA ASP A 67 -9.08 -29.46 -10.88
C ASP A 67 -9.99 -28.53 -11.68
N ILE A 68 -9.68 -28.38 -12.97
CA ILE A 68 -10.59 -27.77 -13.93
C ILE A 68 -11.76 -28.70 -14.15
N THR A 69 -12.98 -28.17 -14.14
CA THR A 69 -14.19 -28.93 -14.42
C THR A 69 -14.64 -28.67 -15.86
N LEU A 70 -14.69 -29.72 -16.66
CA LEU A 70 -15.27 -29.72 -18.00
C LEU A 70 -16.75 -30.12 -17.89
N ILE A 71 -17.63 -29.25 -18.35
CA ILE A 71 -19.08 -29.43 -18.26
C ILE A 71 -19.63 -29.69 -19.68
N MET A 72 -20.21 -30.84 -19.87
CA MET A 72 -20.80 -31.24 -21.13
C MET A 72 -22.17 -30.59 -21.36
N ALA A 73 -22.64 -30.53 -22.60
CA ALA A 73 -23.93 -29.96 -22.94
C ALA A 73 -25.13 -30.66 -22.24
N ASN A 74 -24.96 -31.90 -21.80
CA ASN A 74 -25.97 -32.66 -21.03
C ASN A 74 -25.86 -32.46 -19.50
N GLY A 75 -24.97 -31.57 -19.03
CA GLY A 75 -24.75 -31.25 -17.62
C GLY A 75 -23.83 -32.22 -16.86
N LYS A 76 -23.35 -33.30 -17.48
CA LYS A 76 -22.34 -34.18 -16.87
C LYS A 76 -21.01 -33.41 -16.76
N LYS A 77 -20.18 -33.82 -15.77
CA LYS A 77 -18.90 -33.18 -15.44
C LYS A 77 -17.78 -34.20 -15.41
N VAL A 78 -16.62 -33.80 -15.88
CA VAL A 78 -15.33 -34.49 -15.68
C VAL A 78 -14.29 -33.49 -15.25
N THR A 79 -13.23 -33.91 -14.60
CA THR A 79 -12.19 -33.03 -14.12
C THR A 79 -10.84 -33.35 -14.72
N VAL A 80 -10.00 -32.36 -14.84
CA VAL A 80 -8.59 -32.48 -15.24
C VAL A 80 -7.73 -31.55 -14.37
N ALA A 81 -6.71 -32.11 -13.73
CA ALA A 81 -5.76 -31.33 -12.95
C ALA A 81 -4.89 -30.46 -13.85
N TYR A 82 -4.58 -29.26 -13.42
CA TYR A 82 -3.62 -28.38 -14.07
C TYR A 82 -2.71 -27.72 -13.04
N LYS A 83 -1.60 -27.17 -13.51
CA LYS A 83 -0.59 -26.47 -12.69
C LYS A 83 -0.45 -25.04 -13.16
N LEU A 84 -0.27 -24.12 -12.21
CA LEU A 84 0.04 -22.74 -12.52
C LEU A 84 1.54 -22.45 -12.35
N VAL A 85 2.03 -21.56 -13.20
CA VAL A 85 3.33 -20.95 -13.01
C VAL A 85 3.33 -20.15 -11.71
N LYS A 86 4.38 -20.32 -10.89
CA LYS A 86 4.58 -19.58 -9.63
C LYS A 86 5.77 -18.63 -9.77
N PRO A 87 5.73 -17.48 -9.08
CA PRO A 87 6.90 -16.63 -8.99
C PRO A 87 8.04 -17.33 -8.24
N THR A 88 9.26 -17.02 -8.63
CA THR A 88 10.47 -17.46 -7.92
C THR A 88 11.33 -16.25 -7.59
N VAL A 89 12.02 -16.29 -6.46
CA VAL A 89 13.00 -15.29 -6.04
C VAL A 89 14.39 -15.90 -6.15
N THR A 90 15.31 -15.19 -6.78
CA THR A 90 16.70 -15.59 -6.94
C THR A 90 17.65 -14.75 -6.09
N ALA A 91 17.31 -13.48 -5.84
CA ALA A 91 18.16 -12.59 -5.03
C ALA A 91 17.36 -11.43 -4.42
N TYR A 92 17.88 -10.93 -3.30
CA TYR A 92 17.56 -9.64 -2.69
C TYR A 92 18.70 -8.67 -2.97
N SER A 93 18.41 -7.39 -3.23
CA SER A 93 19.43 -6.34 -3.45
C SER A 93 20.27 -6.08 -2.20
N ALA A 94 19.74 -6.36 -1.02
CA ALA A 94 20.41 -6.29 0.26
C ALA A 94 19.88 -7.38 1.21
N ASN A 95 20.78 -8.04 1.93
CA ASN A 95 20.47 -8.98 3.00
C ASN A 95 21.71 -9.09 3.92
N PRO A 96 21.74 -8.42 5.08
CA PRO A 96 20.63 -7.72 5.74
C PRO A 96 20.15 -6.43 5.04
N VAL A 97 18.90 -6.05 5.30
CA VAL A 97 18.28 -4.81 4.88
C VAL A 97 17.72 -4.07 6.09
N SER A 98 17.80 -2.75 6.12
CA SER A 98 17.23 -1.96 7.22
C SER A 98 15.71 -1.81 7.08
N ALA A 99 14.98 -1.84 8.19
CA ALA A 99 13.57 -1.45 8.24
C ALA A 99 13.41 -0.02 7.69
N GLY A 100 12.39 0.22 6.85
CA GLY A 100 12.21 1.46 6.10
C GLY A 100 13.12 1.61 4.89
N GLY A 101 14.06 0.70 4.65
CA GLY A 101 14.98 0.71 3.52
C GLY A 101 14.36 0.26 2.21
N ALA A 102 14.91 0.71 1.09
CA ALA A 102 14.54 0.22 -0.23
C ALA A 102 15.07 -1.20 -0.45
N LEU A 103 14.24 -2.06 -1.02
CA LEU A 103 14.57 -3.43 -1.37
C LEU A 103 14.13 -3.73 -2.80
N SER A 104 15.03 -4.31 -3.57
CA SER A 104 14.70 -4.91 -4.87
C SER A 104 14.78 -6.43 -4.76
N ILE A 105 13.79 -7.12 -5.32
CA ILE A 105 13.72 -8.58 -5.37
C ILE A 105 13.83 -8.99 -6.82
N THR A 106 14.84 -9.80 -7.13
CA THR A 106 15.06 -10.36 -8.47
C THR A 106 14.53 -11.79 -8.53
N GLY A 107 13.91 -12.14 -9.64
CA GLY A 107 13.33 -13.47 -9.80
C GLY A 107 12.74 -13.72 -11.18
N GLN A 108 11.72 -14.57 -11.24
CA GLN A 108 10.95 -14.83 -12.45
C GLN A 108 9.46 -14.84 -12.12
N ASN A 109 8.64 -14.45 -13.09
CA ASN A 109 7.19 -14.39 -12.97
C ASN A 109 6.71 -13.50 -11.80
N LEU A 110 7.50 -12.50 -11.41
CA LEU A 110 7.16 -11.57 -10.35
C LEU A 110 5.98 -10.66 -10.72
N ASP A 111 5.64 -10.56 -12.00
CA ASP A 111 4.44 -9.89 -12.51
C ASP A 111 3.11 -10.51 -12.01
N LEU A 112 3.15 -11.73 -11.46
CA LEU A 112 2.03 -12.37 -10.79
C LEU A 112 1.82 -11.86 -9.35
N VAL A 113 2.80 -11.16 -8.76
CA VAL A 113 2.73 -10.67 -7.37
C VAL A 113 1.83 -9.44 -7.30
N LYS A 114 1.02 -9.35 -6.26
CA LYS A 114 0.21 -8.19 -5.91
C LYS A 114 0.87 -7.41 -4.78
N THR A 115 1.19 -8.09 -3.68
CA THR A 115 1.82 -7.50 -2.49
C THR A 115 2.88 -8.45 -1.92
N VAL A 116 3.75 -7.92 -1.07
CA VAL A 116 4.75 -8.70 -0.32
C VAL A 116 4.50 -8.53 1.17
N LYS A 117 4.46 -9.65 1.89
CA LYS A 117 4.33 -9.65 3.35
C LYS A 117 5.65 -10.08 3.99
N PHE A 118 6.14 -9.27 4.92
CA PHE A 118 7.30 -9.56 5.74
C PHE A 118 6.90 -10.29 7.03
N ASN A 119 7.86 -11.00 7.64
CA ASN A 119 7.64 -11.66 8.92
C ASN A 119 7.22 -10.62 10.00
N GLU A 120 6.20 -10.96 10.77
CA GLU A 120 5.59 -10.15 11.83
C GLU A 120 5.06 -8.75 11.44
N SER A 121 5.19 -8.35 10.16
CA SER A 121 4.57 -7.11 9.68
C SER A 121 3.06 -7.29 9.54
N GLU A 122 2.29 -6.33 10.05
CA GLU A 122 0.82 -6.39 10.01
C GLU A 122 0.28 -6.11 8.59
N THR A 123 0.92 -5.21 7.85
CA THR A 123 0.42 -4.74 6.55
C THR A 123 1.28 -5.27 5.41
N PRO A 124 0.69 -5.94 4.40
CA PRO A 124 1.38 -6.26 3.15
C PRO A 124 1.78 -4.99 2.40
N VAL A 125 2.93 -5.04 1.74
CA VAL A 125 3.51 -3.93 0.99
C VAL A 125 3.13 -4.02 -0.48
N GLU A 126 2.63 -2.93 -1.04
CA GLU A 126 2.46 -2.78 -2.48
C GLU A 126 3.82 -2.76 -3.18
N VAL A 127 3.88 -3.28 -4.40
CA VAL A 127 5.13 -3.46 -5.14
C VAL A 127 5.10 -2.77 -6.49
N GLU A 128 6.26 -2.26 -6.90
CA GLU A 128 6.51 -1.80 -8.27
C GLU A 128 7.21 -2.92 -9.05
N ILE A 129 6.59 -3.40 -10.13
CA ILE A 129 7.06 -4.56 -10.88
C ILE A 129 7.51 -4.12 -12.26
N GLN A 130 8.68 -4.58 -12.71
CA GLN A 130 9.09 -4.43 -14.09
C GLN A 130 8.23 -5.28 -15.02
N SER A 131 7.96 -4.78 -16.22
CA SER A 131 7.05 -5.40 -17.20
C SER A 131 7.44 -6.81 -17.65
N ASP A 132 8.71 -7.16 -17.53
CA ASP A 132 9.23 -8.50 -17.86
C ASP A 132 9.09 -9.50 -16.70
N GLY A 133 8.62 -9.05 -15.52
CA GLY A 133 8.41 -9.90 -14.34
C GLY A 133 9.69 -10.42 -13.70
N THR A 134 10.85 -9.78 -13.95
CA THR A 134 12.15 -10.22 -13.41
C THR A 134 12.59 -9.46 -12.18
N LEU A 135 11.99 -8.30 -11.91
CA LEU A 135 12.34 -7.41 -10.80
C LEU A 135 11.08 -6.79 -10.19
N LEU A 136 11.03 -6.72 -8.87
CA LEU A 136 10.09 -5.88 -8.13
C LEU A 136 10.83 -5.03 -7.10
N ASN A 137 10.32 -3.82 -6.86
CA ASN A 137 10.84 -2.87 -5.90
C ASN A 137 9.79 -2.57 -4.83
N LEU A 138 10.25 -2.38 -3.60
CA LEU A 138 9.42 -2.02 -2.46
C LEU A 138 10.23 -1.31 -1.39
N THR A 139 9.54 -0.78 -0.39
CA THR A 139 10.14 -0.32 0.87
C THR A 139 9.82 -1.34 1.96
N VAL A 140 10.83 -1.79 2.70
CA VAL A 140 10.67 -2.72 3.82
C VAL A 140 9.85 -2.04 4.93
N PRO A 141 8.80 -2.66 5.46
CA PRO A 141 8.04 -2.07 6.57
C PRO A 141 8.90 -1.78 7.79
N MET A 142 8.53 -0.72 8.52
CA MET A 142 9.26 -0.31 9.74
C MET A 142 9.12 -1.31 10.88
N ASP A 143 8.05 -2.09 10.89
CA ASP A 143 7.72 -3.13 11.86
C ASP A 143 8.20 -4.53 11.43
N ALA A 144 8.74 -4.68 10.22
CA ALA A 144 9.21 -5.95 9.70
C ALA A 144 10.33 -6.54 10.57
N LYS A 145 10.28 -7.85 10.76
CA LYS A 145 11.29 -8.65 11.45
C LYS A 145 11.96 -9.60 10.48
N SER A 146 13.16 -10.04 10.85
CA SER A 146 13.87 -11.09 10.14
C SER A 146 13.02 -12.36 10.03
N GLY A 147 13.05 -13.01 8.89
CA GLY A 147 12.28 -14.25 8.64
C GLY A 147 11.77 -14.37 7.21
N ALA A 148 10.77 -15.22 7.05
CA ALA A 148 10.22 -15.56 5.75
C ALA A 148 9.52 -14.36 5.08
N VAL A 149 9.78 -14.22 3.78
CA VAL A 149 9.03 -13.30 2.92
C VAL A 149 7.93 -14.08 2.20
N THR A 150 6.72 -13.54 2.17
CA THR A 150 5.58 -14.15 1.50
C THR A 150 5.11 -13.25 0.35
N LEU A 151 5.12 -13.78 -0.86
CA LEU A 151 4.54 -13.12 -2.04
C LEU A 151 3.04 -13.44 -2.09
N GLN A 152 2.21 -12.43 -2.02
CA GLN A 152 0.76 -12.56 -2.22
C GLN A 152 0.46 -12.31 -3.70
N LEU A 153 -0.16 -13.28 -4.36
CA LEU A 153 -0.40 -13.24 -5.80
C LEU A 153 -1.72 -12.54 -6.13
N LYS A 154 -1.85 -12.07 -7.36
CA LYS A 154 -3.07 -11.44 -7.89
C LYS A 154 -4.29 -12.37 -7.82
N ASN A 155 -4.09 -13.69 -7.91
CA ASN A 155 -5.16 -14.70 -7.78
C ASN A 155 -5.47 -15.08 -6.32
N GLY A 156 -4.87 -14.42 -5.33
CA GLY A 156 -5.09 -14.68 -3.91
C GLY A 156 -4.25 -15.83 -3.32
N ALA A 157 -3.45 -16.52 -4.12
CA ALA A 157 -2.52 -17.53 -3.60
C ALA A 157 -1.30 -16.88 -2.94
N GLU A 158 -0.61 -17.63 -2.07
CA GLU A 158 0.60 -17.19 -1.39
C GLU A 158 1.78 -18.09 -1.73
N VAL A 159 2.96 -17.47 -1.89
CA VAL A 159 4.21 -18.18 -2.12
C VAL A 159 5.24 -17.71 -1.10
N LYS A 160 5.67 -18.60 -0.22
CA LYS A 160 6.81 -18.34 0.69
C LYS A 160 8.11 -18.47 -0.09
N VAL A 161 8.99 -17.50 0.11
CA VAL A 161 10.32 -17.46 -0.51
C VAL A 161 11.41 -17.41 0.57
N ALA A 162 12.67 -17.27 0.16
CA ALA A 162 13.80 -17.28 1.09
C ALA A 162 13.68 -16.20 2.17
N ASP A 163 14.20 -16.52 3.36
CA ASP A 163 14.24 -15.61 4.48
C ASP A 163 15.15 -14.41 4.20
N ILE A 164 14.80 -13.29 4.82
CA ILE A 164 15.60 -12.07 4.81
C ILE A 164 15.94 -11.66 6.25
N THR A 165 17.13 -11.11 6.44
CA THR A 165 17.52 -10.48 7.70
C THR A 165 17.13 -9.01 7.66
N VAL A 166 16.31 -8.56 8.62
CA VAL A 166 15.90 -7.17 8.75
C VAL A 166 16.57 -6.55 9.96
N GLU A 167 17.28 -5.45 9.75
CA GLU A 167 17.81 -4.61 10.82
C GLU A 167 16.72 -3.67 11.32
N GLU A 168 16.40 -3.74 12.61
CA GLU A 168 15.32 -2.96 13.21
C GLU A 168 15.60 -1.46 13.12
N ALA A 169 14.54 -0.66 12.95
CA ALA A 169 14.65 0.79 13.00
C ALA A 169 15.06 1.26 14.40
N VAL A 170 16.09 2.10 14.46
CA VAL A 170 16.63 2.67 15.72
C VAL A 170 16.25 4.13 15.89
N PHE A 171 15.33 4.66 15.07
CA PHE A 171 14.82 6.04 15.12
C PHE A 171 13.30 6.05 15.32
N CYS A 172 12.76 7.19 15.75
CA CYS A 172 11.32 7.36 15.94
C CYS A 172 10.59 7.36 14.60
N TYR A 173 9.52 6.58 14.49
CA TYR A 173 8.69 6.52 13.29
C TYR A 173 7.20 6.37 13.63
N ALA A 174 6.33 6.86 12.74
CA ALA A 174 4.89 6.69 12.88
C ALA A 174 4.48 5.25 12.53
N THR A 175 3.65 4.63 13.38
CA THR A 175 3.09 3.29 13.14
C THR A 175 1.87 3.35 12.21
N GLU A 176 1.20 4.50 12.19
CA GLU A 176 0.03 4.75 11.37
C GLU A 176 0.01 6.23 11.00
N LEU A 177 -0.34 6.54 9.77
CA LEU A 177 -0.56 7.91 9.31
C LEU A 177 -2.05 8.26 9.38
N PRO A 178 -2.38 9.55 9.57
CA PRO A 178 -3.77 10.00 9.50
C PRO A 178 -4.42 9.57 8.17
N GLY A 179 -5.64 9.05 8.24
CA GLY A 179 -6.40 8.68 7.05
C GLY A 179 -6.75 9.88 6.17
N ASP A 180 -7.16 9.62 4.94
CA ASP A 180 -7.53 10.65 3.96
C ASP A 180 -8.73 11.50 4.40
N ASP A 181 -9.53 11.02 5.35
CA ASP A 181 -10.69 11.69 5.94
C ASP A 181 -10.34 12.51 7.21
N ALA A 182 -9.07 12.50 7.64
CA ALA A 182 -8.64 13.26 8.80
C ALA A 182 -8.65 14.77 8.53
N GLU A 183 -9.46 15.51 9.28
CA GLU A 183 -9.51 16.98 9.22
C GLU A 183 -8.38 17.64 10.00
N LEU A 184 -7.16 17.59 9.49
CA LEU A 184 -5.98 18.22 10.10
C LEU A 184 -5.85 19.67 9.63
N LYS A 185 -6.11 20.64 10.51
CA LYS A 185 -6.08 22.07 10.17
C LYS A 185 -4.75 22.72 10.56
N ALA A 186 -4.23 23.54 9.66
CA ALA A 186 -3.06 24.35 9.93
C ALA A 186 -3.33 25.32 11.11
N GLY A 187 -2.39 25.40 12.06
CA GLY A 187 -2.54 26.16 13.30
C GLY A 187 -3.11 25.36 14.50
N GLU A 188 -3.62 24.15 14.28
CA GLU A 188 -4.09 23.24 15.31
C GLU A 188 -3.02 22.21 15.70
N THR A 189 -3.42 21.11 16.30
CA THR A 189 -2.53 20.00 16.67
C THR A 189 -2.96 18.71 15.97
N MET A 190 -1.99 17.81 15.71
CA MET A 190 -2.24 16.44 15.29
C MET A 190 -1.60 15.45 16.27
N ILE A 191 -2.08 14.20 16.26
CA ILE A 191 -1.53 13.11 17.06
C ILE A 191 -1.04 12.03 16.10
N LEU A 192 0.22 11.60 16.26
CA LEU A 192 0.78 10.42 15.59
C LEU A 192 1.05 9.33 16.64
N ASN A 193 0.63 8.12 16.35
CA ASN A 193 1.09 6.93 17.06
C ASN A 193 2.48 6.57 16.54
N VAL A 194 3.44 6.38 17.43
CA VAL A 194 4.86 6.20 17.04
C VAL A 194 5.51 5.04 17.80
N LYS A 195 6.61 4.53 17.25
CA LYS A 195 7.57 3.67 17.94
C LYS A 195 8.87 4.43 18.18
N ASN A 196 9.68 3.94 19.14
CA ASN A 196 10.96 4.53 19.52
C ASN A 196 10.84 6.03 19.90
N ILE A 197 9.76 6.37 20.60
CA ILE A 197 9.44 7.76 20.98
C ILE A 197 10.56 8.40 21.81
N ASP A 198 11.31 7.60 22.57
CA ASP A 198 12.48 8.02 23.39
C ASP A 198 13.66 8.52 22.53
N LYS A 199 13.64 8.24 21.23
CA LYS A 199 14.70 8.64 20.29
C LYS A 199 14.42 9.99 19.62
N ILE A 200 13.16 10.50 19.68
CA ILE A 200 12.80 11.76 18.99
C ILE A 200 13.60 12.94 19.53
N THR A 201 14.18 13.72 18.64
CA THR A 201 14.95 14.94 18.98
C THR A 201 14.31 16.21 18.44
N SER A 202 13.63 16.13 17.28
CA SER A 202 12.83 17.23 16.73
C SER A 202 11.77 16.75 15.77
N VAL A 203 10.76 17.61 15.58
CA VAL A 203 9.71 17.41 14.57
C VAL A 203 9.67 18.67 13.71
N GLU A 204 9.59 18.49 12.40
CA GLU A 204 9.51 19.59 11.44
C GLU A 204 8.37 19.37 10.44
N ILE A 205 7.74 20.46 10.01
CA ILE A 205 6.77 20.44 8.91
C ILE A 205 7.23 21.44 7.84
N ASN A 206 7.55 20.94 6.64
CA ASN A 206 8.16 21.71 5.54
C ASN A 206 9.42 22.50 5.98
N GLY A 207 10.27 21.89 6.83
CA GLY A 207 11.47 22.52 7.38
C GLY A 207 11.22 23.52 8.51
N THR A 208 9.97 23.73 8.93
CA THR A 208 9.64 24.56 10.09
C THR A 208 9.63 23.68 11.35
N PRO A 209 10.49 23.94 12.35
CA PRO A 209 10.44 23.23 13.63
C PRO A 209 9.08 23.37 14.31
N CYS A 210 8.56 22.27 14.79
CA CYS A 210 7.25 22.20 15.46
C CYS A 210 7.40 21.94 16.95
N GLN A 211 6.54 22.56 17.76
CA GLN A 211 6.38 22.15 19.15
C GLN A 211 5.71 20.79 19.20
N TYR A 212 6.17 19.90 20.07
CA TYR A 212 5.57 18.59 20.25
C TYR A 212 5.61 18.14 21.70
N ILE A 213 4.69 17.25 22.05
CA ILE A 213 4.67 16.53 23.34
C ILE A 213 4.77 15.04 23.02
N ALA A 214 5.75 14.37 23.63
CA ALA A 214 6.01 12.95 23.47
C ALA A 214 5.60 12.19 24.73
N SER A 215 4.63 11.29 24.65
CA SER A 215 4.15 10.49 25.78
C SER A 215 3.42 9.23 25.31
N ASN A 216 3.68 8.08 25.94
CA ASN A 216 2.95 6.83 25.73
C ASN A 216 2.81 6.44 24.24
N ASP A 217 3.92 6.42 23.51
CA ASP A 217 3.98 6.13 22.07
C ASP A 217 3.13 7.07 21.19
N LYS A 218 2.80 8.26 21.70
CA LYS A 218 2.08 9.30 20.97
C LYS A 218 2.87 10.59 20.90
N LEU A 219 2.95 11.17 19.70
CA LEU A 219 3.43 12.53 19.46
C LEU A 219 2.22 13.44 19.21
N VAL A 220 2.04 14.42 20.08
CA VAL A 220 1.11 15.54 19.84
C VAL A 220 1.95 16.66 19.22
N ILE A 221 1.66 17.04 18.00
CA ILE A 221 2.48 17.96 17.19
C ILE A 221 1.66 19.21 16.85
N GLY A 222 2.21 20.39 17.13
CA GLY A 222 1.63 21.66 16.68
C GLY A 222 1.83 21.86 15.19
N ILE A 223 0.75 22.03 14.45
CA ILE A 223 0.75 22.19 12.99
C ILE A 223 1.05 23.67 12.67
N PRO A 224 2.12 24.01 11.92
CA PRO A 224 2.36 25.39 11.52
C PRO A 224 1.21 25.96 10.69
N VAL A 225 0.91 27.25 10.86
CA VAL A 225 -0.16 27.96 10.14
C VAL A 225 0.01 27.94 8.61
N LYS A 226 1.24 27.70 8.12
CA LYS A 226 1.57 27.60 6.69
C LYS A 226 1.48 26.18 6.13
N ALA A 227 1.10 25.20 6.94
CA ALA A 227 0.92 23.83 6.48
C ALA A 227 -0.24 23.73 5.48
N LYS A 228 -0.12 22.85 4.49
CA LYS A 228 -1.07 22.69 3.40
C LYS A 228 -1.06 21.26 2.88
N LYS A 229 -1.88 20.96 1.91
CA LYS A 229 -1.91 19.67 1.22
C LYS A 229 -0.50 19.28 0.71
N GLY A 230 -0.10 18.03 0.95
CA GLY A 230 1.19 17.47 0.56
C GLY A 230 2.38 17.98 1.37
N SER A 231 2.16 18.55 2.57
CA SER A 231 3.25 18.96 3.45
C SER A 231 4.09 17.76 3.88
N THR A 232 5.40 18.00 4.03
CA THR A 232 6.33 16.98 4.52
C THR A 232 6.49 17.12 6.02
N VAL A 233 6.08 16.10 6.76
CA VAL A 233 6.31 15.96 8.21
C VAL A 233 7.57 15.13 8.39
N ARG A 234 8.58 15.66 9.08
CA ARG A 234 9.86 15.00 9.34
C ARG A 234 10.02 14.74 10.83
N LEU A 235 10.23 13.49 11.20
CA LEU A 235 10.58 13.06 12.55
C LEU A 235 12.08 12.81 12.59
N VAL A 236 12.80 13.57 13.40
CA VAL A 236 14.26 13.48 13.53
C VAL A 236 14.62 12.82 14.84
N SER A 237 15.54 11.89 14.80
CA SER A 237 16.08 11.17 15.96
C SER A 237 17.60 11.24 15.96
N SER A 238 18.22 10.87 17.08
CA SER A 238 19.69 10.85 17.20
C SER A 238 20.37 9.92 16.19
N ASN A 239 19.67 8.84 15.74
CA ASN A 239 20.23 7.80 14.89
C ASN A 239 19.53 7.68 13.53
N GLY A 240 18.84 8.73 13.08
CA GLY A 240 18.18 8.73 11.79
C GLY A 240 16.93 9.60 11.77
N GLU A 241 16.32 9.70 10.62
CA GLU A 241 15.09 10.48 10.41
C GLU A 241 14.16 9.80 9.43
N ILE A 242 12.88 10.15 9.48
CA ILE A 242 11.89 9.71 8.53
C ILE A 242 10.95 10.85 8.17
N SER A 243 10.46 10.84 6.92
CA SER A 243 9.56 11.88 6.42
C SER A 243 8.29 11.25 5.87
N TYR A 244 7.16 11.91 6.14
CA TYR A 244 5.85 11.53 5.68
C TYR A 244 5.20 12.66 4.89
N LYS A 245 4.40 12.34 3.88
CA LYS A 245 3.50 13.29 3.23
C LYS A 245 2.16 13.25 3.95
N ILE A 246 1.74 14.39 4.47
CA ILE A 246 0.46 14.55 5.17
C ILE A 246 -0.28 15.75 4.60
N ASP A 247 -1.56 15.58 4.38
CA ASP A 247 -2.44 16.62 3.89
C ASP A 247 -3.00 17.44 5.06
N PHE A 248 -2.84 18.75 4.97
CA PHE A 248 -3.42 19.69 5.95
C PHE A 248 -4.39 20.63 5.24
N ILE A 249 -5.48 20.93 5.93
CA ILE A 249 -6.42 22.00 5.52
C ILE A 249 -5.72 23.32 5.82
N PRO A 250 -5.52 24.18 4.81
CA PRO A 250 -4.85 25.46 5.02
C PRO A 250 -5.63 26.34 5.99
N ASN A 251 -4.90 27.08 6.82
CA ASN A 251 -5.53 28.15 7.60
C ASN A 251 -5.91 29.29 6.65
N THR A 252 -7.21 29.57 6.56
CA THR A 252 -7.77 30.64 5.73
C THR A 252 -7.95 31.96 6.50
N GLU A 253 -7.54 31.98 7.79
CA GLU A 253 -7.60 33.22 8.57
C GLU A 253 -6.65 34.26 7.99
N VAL A 254 -7.21 35.40 7.59
CA VAL A 254 -6.44 36.54 7.14
C VAL A 254 -6.00 37.34 8.35
N THR A 255 -4.70 37.27 8.67
CA THR A 255 -4.13 38.15 9.71
C THR A 255 -3.93 39.53 9.12
N THR A 256 -4.72 40.48 9.52
CA THR A 256 -4.54 41.90 9.16
C THR A 256 -3.68 42.56 10.25
N VAL A 257 -2.52 43.09 9.87
CA VAL A 257 -1.71 43.92 10.77
C VAL A 257 -2.39 45.28 10.89
N LEU A 258 -3.06 45.52 12.00
CA LEU A 258 -3.81 46.77 12.24
C LEU A 258 -2.87 47.89 12.72
N TRP A 259 -1.73 47.55 13.25
CA TRP A 259 -0.73 48.53 13.70
C TRP A 259 0.68 47.97 13.60
N GLN A 260 1.60 48.76 13.13
CA GLN A 260 3.04 48.47 13.12
C GLN A 260 3.81 49.71 13.50
N GLY A 261 4.46 49.67 14.67
CA GLY A 261 5.25 50.81 15.18
C GLY A 261 6.03 50.45 16.43
N GLN A 262 6.84 51.38 16.91
CA GLN A 262 7.54 51.28 18.21
C GLN A 262 6.65 51.87 19.30
N ALA A 263 6.31 51.04 20.32
CA ALA A 263 5.77 51.56 21.56
C ALA A 263 6.94 51.97 22.47
N VAL A 264 7.06 53.27 22.80
CA VAL A 264 8.03 53.75 23.79
C VAL A 264 7.29 53.75 25.13
N ALA A 265 7.68 52.86 26.03
CA ALA A 265 7.16 52.86 27.40
C ALA A 265 8.04 53.75 28.26
N ASP A 266 7.65 55.00 28.43
CA ASP A 266 8.23 55.87 29.47
C ASP A 266 7.62 55.49 30.83
N ASN A 267 8.52 55.09 31.75
CA ASN A 267 8.18 54.87 33.18
C ASN A 267 7.30 53.71 33.60
N TRP A 268 7.39 52.54 32.97
CA TRP A 268 6.74 51.29 33.46
C TRP A 268 5.30 51.42 33.96
N ILE A 269 4.58 52.44 33.53
CA ILE A 269 3.14 52.60 33.79
C ILE A 269 2.41 51.85 32.72
N ASN A 270 1.49 50.94 33.08
CA ASN A 270 0.53 50.32 32.20
C ASN A 270 -0.22 51.40 31.43
N GLN A 271 0.23 51.70 30.22
CA GLN A 271 -0.53 52.53 29.32
C GLN A 271 -1.49 51.62 28.56
N PRO A 272 -2.79 51.77 28.71
CA PRO A 272 -3.73 51.04 27.92
C PRO A 272 -3.45 51.39 26.44
N PHE A 273 -3.48 50.37 25.57
CA PHE A 273 -3.38 50.58 24.14
C PHE A 273 -4.57 51.44 23.71
N VAL A 274 -4.33 52.71 23.42
CA VAL A 274 -5.40 53.62 22.99
C VAL A 274 -5.33 53.74 21.48
N LEU A 275 -6.34 53.23 20.80
CA LEU A 275 -6.52 53.45 19.37
C LEU A 275 -6.84 54.96 19.15
N THR A 276 -5.96 55.65 18.42
CA THR A 276 -6.27 56.97 17.89
C THR A 276 -7.40 56.82 16.90
N ASP A 277 -8.27 57.71 16.69
CA ASP A 277 -9.48 57.64 15.81
C ASP A 277 -10.64 56.76 16.30
N GLY A 278 -10.74 56.42 17.59
CA GLY A 278 -11.91 55.72 18.13
C GLY A 278 -12.18 54.34 17.54
N GLY A 279 -11.12 53.63 17.12
CA GLY A 279 -11.26 52.30 16.56
C GLY A 279 -11.63 52.26 15.09
N LYS A 280 -11.40 53.33 14.36
CA LYS A 280 -11.67 53.39 12.91
C LYS A 280 -10.92 52.31 12.15
N GLU A 281 -9.65 52.04 12.53
CA GLU A 281 -8.80 50.99 11.92
C GLU A 281 -9.45 49.62 12.03
N PHE A 282 -10.14 49.29 13.14
CA PHE A 282 -10.86 48.02 13.29
C PHE A 282 -12.07 47.97 12.36
N LYS A 283 -12.79 49.07 12.22
CA LYS A 283 -13.97 49.17 11.31
C LYS A 283 -13.54 49.05 9.86
N ASP A 284 -12.44 49.73 9.48
CA ASP A 284 -11.91 49.69 8.12
C ASP A 284 -11.36 48.27 7.76
N ALA A 285 -10.89 47.53 8.76
CA ALA A 285 -10.51 46.13 8.63
C ALA A 285 -11.67 45.13 8.70
N GLY A 286 -12.93 45.62 8.88
CA GLY A 286 -14.12 44.77 8.97
C GLY A 286 -14.29 44.03 10.31
N ILE A 287 -13.56 44.46 11.35
CA ILE A 287 -13.63 43.82 12.69
C ILE A 287 -14.79 44.46 13.46
N VAL A 288 -15.75 43.64 13.86
CA VAL A 288 -16.86 44.01 14.73
C VAL A 288 -16.50 43.64 16.16
N VAL A 289 -16.39 44.64 17.05
CA VAL A 289 -16.24 44.40 18.49
C VAL A 289 -17.61 44.05 19.04
N GLY A 290 -17.78 42.78 19.50
CA GLY A 290 -18.98 42.29 20.17
C GLY A 290 -18.97 42.63 21.65
#